data_6e0431020b6f76b7716a568d390688ac
#
_entry.id   6e0431020b6f76b7716a568d390688ac
#
_cell.length_a   1.000
_cell.length_b   1.000
_cell.length_c   1.000
_cell.angle_alpha   90.00
_cell.angle_beta   90.00
_cell.angle_gamma   90.00
#
_symmetry.space_group_name_H-M   'P 1'
#
loop_
_entity.id
_entity.type
_entity.pdbx_description
1 polymer ?
#
loop_
_entity_poly.entity_id
_entity_poly.type
_entity_poly.pdbx_seq_one_letter_code
_entity_poly.pdbx_strand_id
1 'polypeptide(L)'
;MSIKVKSLGLVKNEEIEIKAVASLEVDGMKIDGIRVNESENGNLYLQFPDRKFKKKSTDELITTRLMYADNEVFKKISDTLFQAYKDKKEKGEFEAPDIEVEKSGVTVTQANPLKDQSKKTKAMVSLEANGIHLKDIRLNESNEGKLYLQFPNRKTKDEEYKDMFYPTKA
;
A
#
# COMPACT_ATOMS: atom_id res chain seq x y z
N MET A 1 -1.25 9.87 -17.24
CA MET A 1 -1.93 8.92 -16.34
C MET A 1 -1.93 9.42 -14.91
N SER A 2 -2.92 9.07 -14.15
CA SER A 2 -3.14 9.71 -12.85
C SER A 2 -3.27 8.70 -11.72
N ILE A 3 -2.85 9.14 -10.53
CA ILE A 3 -3.14 8.49 -9.26
C ILE A 3 -4.34 9.22 -8.65
N LYS A 4 -5.34 8.48 -8.21
CA LYS A 4 -6.58 9.05 -7.66
C LYS A 4 -6.70 8.74 -6.17
N VAL A 5 -7.07 9.74 -5.38
CA VAL A 5 -7.44 9.52 -3.98
C VAL A 5 -8.88 9.03 -3.94
N LYS A 6 -9.09 7.82 -3.48
CA LYS A 6 -10.42 7.18 -3.44
C LYS A 6 -11.15 7.40 -2.11
N SER A 7 -10.41 7.44 -1.03
CA SER A 7 -10.97 7.67 0.30
C SER A 7 -9.94 8.27 1.25
N LEU A 8 -10.41 9.01 2.23
CA LEU A 8 -9.62 9.50 3.34
C LEU A 8 -10.54 9.58 4.57
N GLY A 9 -10.25 8.76 5.58
CA GLY A 9 -10.97 8.73 6.85
C GLY A 9 -10.13 9.32 7.97
N LEU A 10 -10.73 10.24 8.74
CA LEU A 10 -10.07 10.78 9.93
C LEU A 10 -10.07 9.76 11.06
N VAL A 11 -8.97 9.72 11.81
CA VAL A 11 -8.86 8.92 13.03
C VAL A 11 -9.40 9.76 14.20
N LYS A 12 -10.33 9.20 14.97
CA LYS A 12 -11.00 9.90 16.06
C LYS A 12 -10.12 10.15 17.28
N ASN A 13 -9.13 9.26 17.52
CA ASN A 13 -8.24 9.42 18.66
C ASN A 13 -7.11 10.40 18.30
N GLU A 14 -7.18 11.61 18.83
CA GLU A 14 -6.21 12.67 18.59
C GLU A 14 -4.87 12.48 19.33
N GLU A 15 -4.82 11.58 20.30
CA GLU A 15 -3.61 11.31 21.10
C GLU A 15 -2.59 10.44 20.36
N ILE A 16 -3.01 9.72 19.33
CA ILE A 16 -2.13 8.88 18.55
C ILE A 16 -1.55 9.63 17.34
N GLU A 17 -0.40 9.17 16.89
CA GLU A 17 0.34 9.73 15.77
C GLU A 17 -0.43 9.65 14.44
N ILE A 18 -1.20 8.59 14.23
CA ILE A 18 -2.00 8.40 13.02
C ILE A 18 -3.21 9.33 13.05
N LYS A 19 -3.29 10.25 12.08
CA LYS A 19 -4.38 11.24 11.99
C LYS A 19 -5.44 10.89 10.95
N ALA A 20 -5.05 10.21 9.89
CA ALA A 20 -5.97 9.78 8.84
C ALA A 20 -5.45 8.52 8.13
N VAL A 21 -6.38 7.80 7.50
CA VAL A 21 -6.08 6.63 6.65
C VAL A 21 -6.71 6.85 5.28
N ALA A 22 -5.91 6.69 4.25
CA ALA A 22 -6.32 6.92 2.86
C ALA A 22 -6.22 5.68 2.00
N SER A 23 -6.94 5.67 0.89
CA SER A 23 -6.76 4.73 -0.20
C SER A 23 -6.53 5.46 -1.52
N LEU A 24 -5.71 4.86 -2.37
CA LEU A 24 -5.40 5.34 -3.71
C LEU A 24 -5.83 4.32 -4.76
N GLU A 25 -6.12 4.81 -5.95
CA GLU A 25 -6.23 4.00 -7.16
C GLU A 25 -5.12 4.41 -8.13
N VAL A 26 -4.37 3.43 -8.59
CA VAL A 26 -3.19 3.62 -9.43
C VAL A 26 -3.26 2.60 -10.57
N ASP A 27 -3.59 3.07 -11.76
CA ASP A 27 -3.61 2.24 -12.97
C ASP A 27 -4.33 0.88 -12.81
N GLY A 28 -5.56 0.91 -12.27
CA GLY A 28 -6.36 -0.29 -12.02
C GLY A 28 -5.96 -1.09 -10.77
N MET A 29 -5.02 -0.58 -9.98
CA MET A 29 -4.67 -1.14 -8.66
C MET A 29 -5.23 -0.25 -7.56
N LYS A 30 -5.84 -0.83 -6.55
CA LYS A 30 -6.23 -0.12 -5.34
C LYS A 30 -5.23 -0.39 -4.22
N ILE A 31 -4.82 0.66 -3.53
CA ILE A 31 -3.90 0.61 -2.40
C ILE A 31 -4.61 1.14 -1.18
N ASP A 32 -4.77 0.32 -0.16
CA ASP A 32 -5.44 0.67 1.09
C ASP A 32 -4.43 0.82 2.24
N GLY A 33 -4.84 1.56 3.27
CA GLY A 33 -4.10 1.65 4.53
C GLY A 33 -2.90 2.59 4.50
N ILE A 34 -2.91 3.59 3.62
CA ILE A 34 -1.91 4.65 3.63
C ILE A 34 -2.23 5.59 4.79
N ARG A 35 -1.26 5.83 5.66
CA ARG A 35 -1.44 6.60 6.89
C ARG A 35 -0.88 8.01 6.73
N VAL A 36 -1.69 9.00 7.11
CA VAL A 36 -1.22 10.37 7.35
C VAL A 36 -0.95 10.49 8.85
N ASN A 37 0.30 10.68 9.18
CA ASN A 37 0.78 10.78 10.57
C ASN A 37 1.20 12.22 10.88
N GLU A 38 1.18 12.56 12.17
CA GLU A 38 1.69 13.83 12.67
C GLU A 38 2.71 13.56 13.77
N SER A 39 3.93 14.10 13.60
CA SER A 39 4.98 13.98 14.59
C SER A 39 4.71 14.87 15.82
N GLU A 40 5.45 14.69 16.90
CA GLU A 40 5.39 15.51 18.11
C GLU A 40 5.59 17.00 17.81
N ASN A 41 6.35 17.33 16.78
CA ASN A 41 6.59 18.71 16.34
C ASN A 41 5.48 19.28 15.42
N GLY A 42 4.40 18.54 15.19
CA GLY A 42 3.29 18.94 14.33
C GLY A 42 3.54 18.78 12.83
N ASN A 43 4.60 18.12 12.42
CA ASN A 43 4.89 17.84 11.01
C ASN A 43 4.13 16.62 10.51
N LEU A 44 3.44 16.78 9.39
CA LEU A 44 2.78 15.66 8.73
C LEU A 44 3.76 14.83 7.93
N TYR A 45 3.60 13.51 7.97
CA TYR A 45 4.36 12.58 7.14
C TYR A 45 3.49 11.38 6.74
N LEU A 46 3.85 10.78 5.61
CA LEU A 46 3.10 9.69 5.01
C LEU A 46 3.79 8.36 5.30
N GLN A 47 2.99 7.35 5.63
CA GLN A 47 3.45 5.99 5.80
C GLN A 47 2.63 5.04 4.93
N PHE A 48 3.30 4.38 3.99
CA PHE A 48 2.70 3.29 3.24
C PHE A 48 2.54 2.03 4.11
N PRO A 49 1.60 1.13 3.75
CA PRO A 49 1.45 -0.14 4.45
C PRO A 49 2.77 -0.91 4.52
N ASP A 50 3.06 -1.44 5.69
CA ASP A 50 4.19 -2.29 5.97
C ASP A 50 3.74 -3.60 6.62
N ARG A 51 4.65 -4.56 6.72
CA ARG A 51 4.45 -5.84 7.40
C ARG A 51 5.44 -5.98 8.54
N LYS A 52 4.94 -6.33 9.72
CA LYS A 52 5.76 -6.70 10.87
C LYS A 52 5.73 -8.21 11.07
N PHE A 53 6.89 -8.81 11.27
CA PHE A 53 7.01 -10.22 11.61
C PHE A 53 8.12 -10.43 12.65
N LYS A 54 7.98 -11.50 13.44
CA LYS A 54 9.04 -11.92 14.37
C LYS A 54 10.05 -12.80 13.66
N LYS A 55 11.33 -12.48 13.81
CA LYS A 55 12.42 -13.32 13.34
C LYS A 55 12.51 -14.56 14.22
N LYS A 56 12.39 -15.75 13.63
CA LYS A 56 12.37 -17.03 14.36
C LYS A 56 13.62 -17.29 15.23
N SER A 57 14.77 -16.70 14.86
CA SER A 57 16.04 -16.92 15.56
C SER A 57 16.26 -16.02 16.76
N THR A 58 15.62 -14.85 16.85
CA THR A 58 15.95 -13.82 17.87
C THR A 58 14.72 -13.22 18.55
N ASP A 59 13.51 -13.64 18.21
CA ASP A 59 12.24 -13.00 18.64
C ASP A 59 12.15 -11.49 18.30
N GLU A 60 13.05 -11.00 17.49
CA GLU A 60 13.13 -9.60 17.10
C GLU A 60 12.02 -9.25 16.12
N LEU A 61 11.33 -8.13 16.36
CA LEU A 61 10.28 -7.63 15.47
C LEU A 61 10.92 -6.90 14.28
N ILE A 62 10.73 -7.44 13.07
CA ILE A 62 11.22 -6.84 11.83
C ILE A 62 10.07 -6.21 11.06
N THR A 63 10.27 -4.97 10.61
CA THR A 63 9.34 -4.27 9.71
C THR A 63 9.86 -4.35 8.28
N THR A 64 9.04 -4.89 7.38
CA THR A 64 9.33 -4.97 5.95
C THR A 64 8.43 -4.03 5.16
N ARG A 65 9.02 -3.18 4.35
CA ARG A 65 8.26 -2.36 3.39
C ARG A 65 7.69 -3.24 2.29
N LEU A 66 6.38 -3.18 2.12
CA LEU A 66 5.68 -3.87 1.03
C LEU A 66 5.53 -2.99 -0.20
N MET A 67 5.60 -1.68 -0.01
CA MET A 67 5.54 -0.72 -1.11
C MET A 67 6.32 0.55 -0.79
N TYR A 68 6.76 1.23 -1.84
CA TYR A 68 7.35 2.56 -1.79
C TYR A 68 7.10 3.27 -3.13
N ALA A 69 7.18 4.58 -3.15
CA ALA A 69 7.06 5.37 -4.36
C ALA A 69 8.39 6.03 -4.73
N ASP A 70 8.59 6.29 -6.01
CA ASP A 70 9.68 7.17 -6.46
C ASP A 70 9.55 8.54 -5.79
N ASN A 71 10.65 9.21 -5.50
CA ASN A 71 10.67 10.43 -4.70
C ASN A 71 9.70 11.51 -5.19
N GLU A 72 9.64 11.74 -6.50
CA GLU A 72 8.73 12.71 -7.09
C GLU A 72 7.26 12.30 -6.91
N VAL A 73 6.95 11.04 -7.17
CA VAL A 73 5.59 10.49 -6.99
C VAL A 73 5.19 10.52 -5.51
N PHE A 74 6.10 10.15 -4.62
CA PHE A 74 5.88 10.21 -3.17
C PHE A 74 5.56 11.63 -2.71
N LYS A 75 6.30 12.62 -3.19
CA LYS A 75 6.05 14.04 -2.86
C LYS A 75 4.68 14.48 -3.33
N LYS A 76 4.30 14.19 -4.57
CA LYS A 76 2.97 14.53 -5.11
C LYS A 76 1.83 13.89 -4.33
N ILE A 77 1.96 12.60 -3.97
CA ILE A 77 0.98 11.90 -3.13
C ILE A 77 0.89 12.54 -1.74
N SER A 78 2.02 12.82 -1.12
CA SER A 78 2.08 13.43 0.21
C SER A 78 1.41 14.81 0.23
N ASP A 79 1.77 15.68 -0.69
CA ASP A 79 1.21 17.03 -0.79
C ASP A 79 -0.33 16.98 -0.98
N THR A 80 -0.81 16.08 -1.84
CA THR A 80 -2.25 15.89 -2.09
C THR A 80 -2.99 15.36 -0.88
N LEU A 81 -2.45 14.35 -0.21
CA LEU A 81 -3.08 13.75 0.97
C LEU A 81 -3.04 14.68 2.19
N PHE A 82 -1.97 15.44 2.37
CA PHE A 82 -1.89 16.43 3.46
C PHE A 82 -2.90 17.55 3.27
N GLN A 83 -3.08 18.03 2.05
CA GLN A 83 -4.09 19.03 1.76
C GLN A 83 -5.50 18.46 1.96
N ALA A 84 -5.77 17.26 1.47
CA ALA A 84 -7.06 16.58 1.68
C ALA A 84 -7.37 16.35 3.16
N TYR A 85 -6.37 15.99 3.97
CA TYR A 85 -6.50 15.84 5.41
C TYR A 85 -6.89 17.15 6.09
N LYS A 86 -6.19 18.25 5.77
CA LYS A 86 -6.49 19.59 6.31
C LYS A 86 -7.90 20.03 5.94
N ASP A 87 -8.30 19.87 4.68
CA ASP A 87 -9.63 20.25 4.20
C ASP A 87 -10.72 19.46 4.91
N LYS A 88 -10.54 18.13 5.06
CA LYS A 88 -11.51 17.30 5.75
C LYS A 88 -11.62 17.62 7.24
N LYS A 89 -10.50 17.93 7.89
CA LYS A 89 -10.46 18.35 9.29
C LYS A 89 -11.22 19.66 9.52
N GLU A 90 -11.07 20.63 8.61
CA GLU A 90 -11.70 21.95 8.73
C GLU A 90 -13.14 21.98 8.23
N LYS A 91 -13.43 21.31 7.12
CA LYS A 91 -14.71 21.41 6.38
C LYS A 91 -15.59 20.17 6.47
N GLY A 92 -15.06 19.05 6.99
CA GLY A 92 -15.76 17.76 7.04
C GLY A 92 -15.76 16.98 5.72
N GLU A 93 -15.24 17.58 4.65
CA GLU A 93 -15.12 16.97 3.31
C GLU A 93 -13.82 17.37 2.65
N PHE A 94 -13.42 16.64 1.61
CA PHE A 94 -12.25 16.97 0.82
C PHE A 94 -12.49 16.74 -0.67
N GLU A 95 -11.80 17.52 -1.47
CA GLU A 95 -11.60 17.25 -2.89
C GLU A 95 -10.10 17.07 -3.13
N ALA A 96 -9.73 16.02 -3.85
CA ALA A 96 -8.35 15.79 -4.23
C ALA A 96 -8.25 15.74 -5.75
N PRO A 97 -7.41 16.58 -6.37
CA PRO A 97 -7.16 16.50 -7.78
C PRO A 97 -6.45 15.18 -8.11
N ASP A 98 -6.63 14.70 -9.34
CA ASP A 98 -5.85 13.59 -9.84
C ASP A 98 -4.35 13.96 -9.85
N ILE A 99 -3.52 13.05 -9.39
CA ILE A 99 -2.07 13.24 -9.33
C ILE A 99 -1.49 12.77 -10.65
N GLU A 100 -1.04 13.69 -11.49
CA GLU A 100 -0.41 13.38 -12.77
C GLU A 100 1.00 12.81 -12.57
N VAL A 101 1.28 11.70 -13.25
CA VAL A 101 2.56 11.00 -13.22
C VAL A 101 3.06 10.74 -14.64
N GLU A 102 4.38 10.81 -14.82
CA GLU A 102 5.00 10.60 -16.14
C GLU A 102 4.98 9.12 -16.53
N LYS A 103 5.24 8.24 -15.57
CA LYS A 103 5.20 6.79 -15.80
C LYS A 103 3.77 6.28 -15.79
N SER A 104 3.47 5.38 -16.70
CA SER A 104 2.16 4.75 -16.82
C SER A 104 2.28 3.24 -17.03
N GLY A 105 1.25 2.54 -16.63
CA GLY A 105 1.15 1.08 -16.76
C GLY A 105 1.72 0.32 -15.58
N VAL A 106 1.42 -0.98 -15.59
CA VAL A 106 1.91 -1.94 -14.61
C VAL A 106 2.97 -2.81 -15.25
N THR A 107 4.16 -2.85 -14.63
CA THR A 107 5.28 -3.67 -15.10
C THR A 107 5.75 -4.63 -14.02
N VAL A 108 6.15 -5.82 -14.43
CA VAL A 108 6.83 -6.76 -13.53
C VAL A 108 8.30 -6.33 -13.42
N THR A 109 8.71 -5.94 -12.22
CA THR A 109 10.10 -5.50 -11.98
C THR A 109 10.98 -6.65 -11.50
N GLN A 110 10.39 -7.66 -10.89
CA GLN A 110 11.13 -8.80 -10.38
C GLN A 110 10.22 -10.04 -10.28
N ALA A 111 10.75 -11.21 -10.65
CA ALA A 111 10.09 -12.50 -10.47
C ALA A 111 11.16 -13.53 -10.08
N ASN A 112 11.18 -13.92 -8.82
CA ASN A 112 12.17 -14.84 -8.26
C ASN A 112 11.52 -16.18 -7.94
N PRO A 113 11.83 -17.24 -8.72
CA PRO A 113 11.36 -18.59 -8.41
C PRO A 113 11.86 -19.06 -7.05
N LEU A 114 11.01 -19.74 -6.29
CA LEU A 114 11.44 -20.38 -5.05
C LEU A 114 12.21 -21.66 -5.36
N LYS A 115 13.18 -21.98 -4.51
CA LYS A 115 13.99 -23.21 -4.64
C LYS A 115 13.14 -24.48 -4.51
N ASP A 116 12.16 -24.46 -3.61
CA ASP A 116 11.26 -25.59 -3.37
C ASP A 116 9.98 -25.41 -4.20
N GLN A 117 9.98 -26.03 -5.39
CA GLN A 117 8.85 -26.01 -6.31
C GLN A 117 7.72 -26.99 -5.94
N SER A 118 7.88 -27.77 -4.87
CA SER A 118 6.81 -28.65 -4.35
C SER A 118 5.74 -27.88 -3.58
N LYS A 119 6.06 -26.67 -3.11
CA LYS A 119 5.15 -25.82 -2.37
C LYS A 119 4.15 -25.10 -3.28
N LYS A 120 3.05 -24.67 -2.68
CA LYS A 120 2.01 -23.87 -3.34
C LYS A 120 2.56 -22.59 -3.97
N THR A 121 3.40 -21.86 -3.25
CA THR A 121 4.07 -20.65 -3.78
C THR A 121 5.24 -21.04 -4.66
N LYS A 122 5.19 -20.63 -5.92
CA LYS A 122 6.21 -20.93 -6.93
C LYS A 122 7.24 -19.83 -7.11
N ALA A 123 6.83 -18.57 -6.94
CA ALA A 123 7.71 -17.42 -7.09
C ALA A 123 7.26 -16.24 -6.24
N MET A 124 8.21 -15.36 -5.94
CA MET A 124 7.94 -14.03 -5.38
C MET A 124 8.04 -12.99 -6.48
N VAL A 125 7.06 -12.10 -6.56
CA VAL A 125 6.91 -11.11 -7.64
C VAL A 125 6.87 -9.71 -7.07
N SER A 126 7.49 -8.78 -7.78
CA SER A 126 7.39 -7.34 -7.54
C SER A 126 6.88 -6.64 -8.80
N LEU A 127 6.03 -5.64 -8.61
CA LEU A 127 5.44 -4.84 -9.66
C LEU A 127 5.78 -3.36 -9.46
N GLU A 128 5.74 -2.60 -10.54
CA GLU A 128 5.72 -1.14 -10.50
C GLU A 128 4.45 -0.65 -11.21
N ALA A 129 3.70 0.21 -10.55
CA ALA A 129 2.51 0.87 -11.08
C ALA A 129 2.66 2.39 -10.92
N ASN A 130 2.85 3.10 -12.01
CA ASN A 130 2.96 4.57 -12.04
C ASN A 130 3.97 5.15 -11.04
N GLY A 131 5.14 4.51 -10.89
CA GLY A 131 6.18 4.94 -9.95
C GLY A 131 5.98 4.46 -8.51
N ILE A 132 4.97 3.65 -8.25
CA ILE A 132 4.77 2.95 -6.97
C ILE A 132 5.24 1.52 -7.12
N HIS A 133 6.19 1.13 -6.29
CA HIS A 133 6.75 -0.21 -6.26
C HIS A 133 6.01 -1.08 -5.24
N LEU A 134 5.50 -2.23 -5.70
CA LEU A 134 4.73 -3.17 -4.92
C LEU A 134 5.49 -4.48 -4.79
N LYS A 135 5.70 -4.94 -3.57
CA LYS A 135 6.52 -6.11 -3.24
C LYS A 135 5.70 -7.21 -2.54
N ASP A 136 6.34 -8.36 -2.38
CA ASP A 136 5.81 -9.51 -1.63
C ASP A 136 4.52 -10.10 -2.22
N ILE A 137 4.39 -10.04 -3.54
CA ILE A 137 3.31 -10.71 -4.28
C ILE A 137 3.73 -12.15 -4.52
N ARG A 138 2.86 -13.10 -4.21
CA ARG A 138 3.12 -14.53 -4.38
C ARG A 138 2.47 -15.03 -5.66
N LEU A 139 3.25 -15.70 -6.49
CA LEU A 139 2.73 -16.51 -7.58
C LEU A 139 2.50 -17.93 -7.05
N ASN A 140 1.25 -18.29 -6.92
CA ASN A 140 0.82 -19.59 -6.39
C ASN A 140 0.27 -20.49 -7.49
N GLU A 141 0.34 -21.79 -7.25
CA GLU A 141 -0.30 -22.81 -8.08
C GLU A 141 -1.35 -23.56 -7.27
N SER A 142 -2.57 -23.66 -7.81
CA SER A 142 -3.65 -24.44 -7.21
C SER A 142 -3.43 -25.94 -7.36
N ASN A 143 -4.20 -26.74 -6.64
CA ASN A 143 -4.17 -28.22 -6.76
C ASN A 143 -4.52 -28.70 -8.19
N GLU A 144 -5.20 -27.87 -8.98
CA GLU A 144 -5.55 -28.14 -10.39
C GLU A 144 -4.50 -27.66 -11.39
N GLY A 145 -3.36 -27.14 -10.90
CA GLY A 145 -2.27 -26.61 -11.73
C GLY A 145 -2.50 -25.21 -12.29
N LYS A 146 -3.51 -24.48 -11.81
CA LYS A 146 -3.75 -23.09 -12.22
C LYS A 146 -2.88 -22.12 -11.43
N LEU A 147 -2.24 -21.21 -12.15
CA LEU A 147 -1.44 -20.14 -11.54
C LEU A 147 -2.33 -18.95 -11.17
N TYR A 148 -2.07 -18.37 -9.99
CA TYR A 148 -2.75 -17.16 -9.53
C TYR A 148 -1.84 -16.32 -8.64
N LEU A 149 -2.14 -15.01 -8.56
CA LEU A 149 -1.41 -14.09 -7.70
C LEU A 149 -2.12 -13.94 -6.37
N GLN A 150 -1.33 -13.92 -5.30
CA GLN A 150 -1.78 -13.57 -3.96
C GLN A 150 -1.07 -12.29 -3.52
N PHE A 151 -1.84 -11.25 -3.26
CA PHE A 151 -1.32 -9.97 -2.79
C PHE A 151 -1.10 -10.00 -1.27
N PRO A 152 -0.19 -9.16 -0.74
CA PRO A 152 -0.01 -9.03 0.69
C PRO A 152 -1.30 -8.62 1.38
N ASN A 153 -1.61 -9.28 2.49
CA ASN A 153 -2.78 -9.00 3.29
C ASN A 153 -2.39 -8.68 4.74
N ARG A 154 -3.32 -8.09 5.45
CA ARG A 154 -3.23 -7.86 6.90
C ARG A 154 -4.47 -8.39 7.59
N LYS A 155 -4.30 -8.83 8.83
CA LYS A 155 -5.40 -9.19 9.69
C LYS A 155 -6.04 -7.93 10.26
N THR A 156 -7.36 -7.79 10.13
CA THR A 156 -8.13 -6.69 10.72
C THR A 156 -8.49 -6.98 12.18
N LYS A 157 -9.03 -5.98 12.88
CA LYS A 157 -9.52 -6.14 14.27
C LYS A 157 -10.62 -7.21 14.40
N ASP A 158 -11.41 -7.38 13.34
CA ASP A 158 -12.48 -8.38 13.27
C ASP A 158 -11.99 -9.77 12.84
N GLU A 159 -10.66 -10.01 12.91
CA GLU A 159 -9.99 -11.26 12.51
C GLU A 159 -10.11 -11.63 11.02
N GLU A 160 -10.59 -10.73 10.19
CA GLU A 160 -10.61 -10.89 8.73
C GLU A 160 -9.30 -10.51 8.09
N TYR A 161 -8.97 -11.13 6.95
CA TYR A 161 -7.81 -10.76 6.14
C TYR A 161 -8.24 -9.82 5.02
N LYS A 162 -7.55 -8.66 4.89
CA LYS A 162 -7.73 -7.72 3.79
C LYS A 162 -6.43 -7.50 3.05
N ASP A 163 -6.51 -7.53 1.73
CA ASP A 163 -5.38 -7.22 0.87
C ASP A 163 -4.96 -5.75 1.04
N MET A 164 -3.65 -5.49 1.10
CA MET A 164 -3.10 -4.14 1.24
C MET A 164 -3.14 -3.39 -0.09
N PHE A 165 -2.94 -4.09 -1.18
CA PHE A 165 -3.15 -3.61 -2.55
C PHE A 165 -3.67 -4.76 -3.42
N TYR A 166 -4.50 -4.43 -4.39
CA TYR A 166 -5.17 -5.42 -5.24
C TYR A 166 -5.69 -4.77 -6.53
N PRO A 167 -5.88 -5.55 -7.61
CA PRO A 167 -6.51 -5.05 -8.82
C PRO A 167 -7.96 -4.64 -8.55
N THR A 168 -8.37 -3.52 -9.12
CA THR A 168 -9.77 -3.16 -9.15
C THR A 168 -10.52 -4.06 -10.14
N LYS A 169 -11.74 -4.43 -9.81
CA LYS A 169 -12.59 -5.13 -10.78
C LYS A 169 -12.87 -4.19 -11.94
N ALA A 170 -12.65 -4.68 -13.14
CA ALA A 170 -13.05 -4.00 -14.35
C ALA A 170 -14.60 -3.88 -14.43
#